data_05b14cd03d6924915d41943d58c7c13a
#
_entry.id   05b14cd03d6924915d41943d58c7c13a
#
_cell.length_a   1.000
_cell.length_b   1.000
_cell.length_c   1.000
_cell.angle_alpha   90.00
_cell.angle_beta   90.00
_cell.angle_gamma   90.00
#
_symmetry.space_group_name_H-M   'P 1'
#
loop_
_entity.id
_entity.type
_entity.pdbx_description
1 polymer ?
#
loop_
_entity_poly.entity_id
_entity_poly.type
_entity_poly.pdbx_seq_one_letter_code
_entity_poly.pdbx_strand_id
1 'polypeptide(L)'
;MEADITSQAVGLASNTDFSLVSLFLRADIIVKSVMIILVAFSIYSWAIIFDKIRMFRKINKSAEEFEEKFWKSKSAESFYNNLPANKDDPMSNVFRKTMQVVLKSRSRSNLNEKLTGLLESNIESEINFLEKNFSFLATIGSTAPFIGLF
;
A
#
# COMPACT_ATOMS: atom_id res chain seq x y z
N MET A 1 -53.17 -22.84 20.67
CA MET A 1 -52.04 -23.77 20.57
C MET A 1 -50.94 -23.23 19.64
N GLU A 2 -51.25 -22.62 18.49
CA GLU A 2 -50.21 -21.97 17.61
C GLU A 2 -49.62 -20.67 18.19
N ALA A 3 -50.37 -19.90 18.95
CA ALA A 3 -49.90 -18.68 19.57
C ALA A 3 -48.85 -18.90 20.68
N ASP A 4 -48.93 -20.06 21.37
CA ASP A 4 -47.97 -20.42 22.41
C ASP A 4 -46.62 -20.86 21.85
N ILE A 5 -46.60 -21.50 20.70
CA ILE A 5 -45.37 -21.97 20.07
C ILE A 5 -44.58 -20.77 19.47
N THR A 6 -45.27 -19.78 18.91
CA THR A 6 -44.67 -18.57 18.42
C THR A 6 -44.10 -17.68 19.52
N SER A 7 -44.79 -17.58 20.67
CA SER A 7 -44.27 -16.81 21.80
C SER A 7 -43.06 -17.49 22.47
N GLN A 8 -43.04 -18.83 22.52
CA GLN A 8 -41.87 -19.57 23.01
C GLN A 8 -40.67 -19.46 22.05
N ALA A 9 -40.90 -19.51 20.73
CA ALA A 9 -39.85 -19.34 19.75
C ALA A 9 -39.23 -17.93 19.79
N VAL A 10 -40.05 -16.89 19.94
CA VAL A 10 -39.59 -15.50 20.12
C VAL A 10 -38.88 -15.32 21.47
N GLY A 11 -39.33 -15.95 22.55
CA GLY A 11 -38.67 -15.91 23.84
C GLY A 11 -37.32 -16.61 23.87
N LEU A 12 -37.15 -17.69 23.12
CA LEU A 12 -35.84 -18.35 22.94
C LEU A 12 -34.88 -17.55 22.06
N ALA A 13 -35.38 -16.83 21.09
CA ALA A 13 -34.55 -15.95 20.24
C ALA A 13 -34.09 -14.70 20.99
N SER A 14 -34.84 -14.18 21.93
CA SER A 14 -34.49 -12.99 22.71
C SER A 14 -33.54 -13.24 23.87
N ASN A 15 -33.38 -14.49 24.33
CA ASN A 15 -32.47 -14.86 25.42
C ASN A 15 -31.11 -15.39 24.98
N THR A 16 -30.87 -15.53 23.70
CA THR A 16 -29.52 -15.72 23.15
C THR A 16 -28.88 -14.34 22.95
N ASP A 17 -28.38 -13.79 24.06
CA ASP A 17 -27.39 -12.70 23.96
C ASP A 17 -26.16 -13.23 23.21
N PHE A 18 -26.28 -13.35 21.89
CA PHE A 18 -25.15 -13.51 20.98
C PHE A 18 -24.40 -12.18 20.87
N SER A 19 -24.11 -11.58 22.02
CA SER A 19 -23.16 -10.49 22.07
C SER A 19 -21.79 -11.06 21.77
N LEU A 20 -21.13 -10.57 20.72
CA LEU A 20 -19.75 -10.94 20.41
C LEU A 20 -18.84 -10.81 21.63
N VAL A 21 -19.18 -9.89 22.55
CA VAL A 21 -18.49 -9.68 23.82
C VAL A 21 -18.71 -10.86 24.77
N SER A 22 -19.92 -11.40 24.87
CA SER A 22 -20.21 -12.55 25.76
C SER A 22 -19.53 -13.82 25.25
N LEU A 23 -19.46 -14.02 23.92
CA LEU A 23 -18.71 -15.12 23.31
C LEU A 23 -17.20 -14.97 23.58
N PHE A 24 -16.67 -13.75 23.44
CA PHE A 24 -15.27 -13.47 23.77
C PHE A 24 -14.95 -13.75 25.23
N LEU A 25 -15.81 -13.34 26.19
CA LEU A 25 -15.58 -13.54 27.62
C LEU A 25 -15.62 -15.02 28.01
N ARG A 26 -16.44 -15.82 27.35
CA ARG A 26 -16.59 -17.27 27.60
C ARG A 26 -15.58 -18.14 26.86
N ALA A 27 -14.87 -17.57 25.87
CA ALA A 27 -13.88 -18.30 25.11
C ALA A 27 -12.69 -18.73 25.97
N ASP A 28 -12.06 -19.83 25.60
CA ASP A 28 -10.83 -20.31 26.23
C ASP A 28 -9.67 -19.34 25.97
N ILE A 29 -8.62 -19.39 26.78
CA ILE A 29 -7.47 -18.51 26.73
C ILE A 29 -6.77 -18.56 25.36
N ILE A 30 -6.75 -19.74 24.72
CA ILE A 30 -6.19 -19.94 23.39
C ILE A 30 -7.01 -19.17 22.36
N VAL A 31 -8.33 -19.30 22.38
CA VAL A 31 -9.21 -18.61 21.43
C VAL A 31 -9.16 -17.10 21.64
N LYS A 32 -9.09 -16.62 22.89
CA LYS A 32 -8.91 -15.20 23.19
C LYS A 32 -7.62 -14.64 22.58
N SER A 33 -6.51 -15.36 22.71
CA SER A 33 -5.23 -14.91 22.16
C SER A 33 -5.26 -14.86 20.64
N VAL A 34 -5.86 -15.83 19.96
CA VAL A 34 -6.05 -15.82 18.51
C VAL A 34 -6.88 -14.62 18.07
N MET A 35 -8.01 -14.35 18.75
CA MET A 35 -8.87 -13.20 18.43
C MET A 35 -8.12 -11.87 18.58
N ILE A 36 -7.34 -11.70 19.65
CA ILE A 36 -6.56 -10.49 19.89
C ILE A 36 -5.50 -10.32 18.78
N ILE A 37 -4.80 -11.38 18.39
CA ILE A 37 -3.80 -11.36 17.31
C ILE A 37 -4.45 -10.96 15.98
N LEU A 38 -5.60 -11.53 15.64
CA LEU A 38 -6.32 -11.20 14.41
C LEU A 38 -6.78 -9.73 14.38
N VAL A 39 -7.28 -9.22 15.51
CA VAL A 39 -7.65 -7.80 15.64
C VAL A 39 -6.42 -6.90 15.48
N ALA A 40 -5.30 -7.24 16.10
CA ALA A 40 -4.05 -6.50 15.96
C ALA A 40 -3.56 -6.47 14.50
N PHE A 41 -3.61 -7.60 13.80
CA PHE A 41 -3.28 -7.68 12.38
C PHE A 41 -4.23 -6.85 11.52
N SER A 42 -5.53 -6.85 11.85
CA SER A 42 -6.52 -6.04 11.17
C SER A 42 -6.19 -4.54 11.29
N ILE A 43 -5.94 -4.05 12.50
CA ILE A 43 -5.59 -2.64 12.74
C ILE A 43 -4.30 -2.26 12.01
N TYR A 44 -3.29 -3.12 12.07
CA TYR A 44 -2.01 -2.86 11.39
C TYR A 44 -2.17 -2.85 9.86
N SER A 45 -2.96 -3.77 9.30
CA SER A 45 -3.28 -3.78 7.86
C SER A 45 -3.97 -2.50 7.43
N TRP A 46 -4.93 -2.00 8.19
CA TRP A 46 -5.59 -0.73 7.91
C TRP A 46 -4.60 0.45 7.95
N ALA A 47 -3.68 0.46 8.91
CA ALA A 47 -2.64 1.49 8.98
C ALA A 47 -1.78 1.52 7.70
N ILE A 48 -1.35 0.34 7.21
CA ILE A 48 -0.60 0.23 5.95
C ILE A 48 -1.43 0.74 4.77
N ILE A 49 -2.70 0.35 4.68
CA ILE A 49 -3.60 0.76 3.59
C ILE A 49 -3.74 2.30 3.57
N PHE A 50 -4.00 2.93 4.71
CA PHE A 50 -4.13 4.39 4.79
C PHE A 50 -2.83 5.10 4.42
N ASP A 51 -1.70 4.61 4.88
CA ASP A 51 -0.38 5.16 4.54
C ASP A 51 -0.14 5.09 3.03
N LYS A 52 -0.42 3.94 2.41
CA LYS A 52 -0.29 3.74 0.96
C LYS A 52 -1.24 4.61 0.14
N ILE A 53 -2.49 4.76 0.55
CA ILE A 53 -3.43 5.65 -0.13
C ILE A 53 -2.92 7.09 -0.12
N ARG A 54 -2.41 7.57 1.03
CA ARG A 54 -1.84 8.92 1.14
C ARG A 54 -0.61 9.08 0.24
N MET A 55 0.27 8.08 0.26
CA MET A 55 1.47 8.06 -0.56
C MET A 55 1.14 8.12 -2.06
N PHE A 56 0.23 7.27 -2.54
CA PHE A 56 -0.19 7.26 -3.95
C PHE A 56 -0.84 8.57 -4.37
N ARG A 57 -1.69 9.17 -3.53
CA ARG A 57 -2.28 10.48 -3.83
C ARG A 57 -1.20 11.56 -3.95
N LYS A 58 -0.18 11.54 -3.07
CA LYS A 58 0.94 12.48 -3.14
C LYS A 58 1.75 12.28 -4.42
N ILE A 59 2.03 11.03 -4.80
CA ILE A 59 2.79 10.69 -6.00
C ILE A 59 2.05 11.12 -7.26
N ASN A 60 0.74 10.84 -7.38
CA ASN A 60 -0.06 11.23 -8.53
C ASN A 60 -0.05 12.75 -8.72
N LYS A 61 -0.29 13.49 -7.62
CA LYS A 61 -0.23 14.96 -7.67
C LYS A 61 1.16 15.47 -8.07
N SER A 62 2.21 14.88 -7.52
CA SER A 62 3.59 15.25 -7.86
C SER A 62 3.93 14.93 -9.31
N ALA A 63 3.41 13.82 -9.87
CA ALA A 63 3.59 13.44 -11.26
C ALA A 63 2.91 14.44 -12.22
N GLU A 64 1.68 14.85 -11.92
CA GLU A 64 0.97 15.87 -12.70
C GLU A 64 1.72 17.22 -12.68
N GLU A 65 2.18 17.66 -11.51
CA GLU A 65 2.98 18.89 -11.39
C GLU A 65 4.32 18.79 -12.13
N PHE A 66 4.97 17.60 -12.11
CA PHE A 66 6.19 17.34 -12.82
C PHE A 66 5.98 17.45 -14.32
N GLU A 67 4.94 16.80 -14.86
CA GLU A 67 4.61 16.80 -16.27
C GLU A 67 4.32 18.22 -16.78
N GLU A 68 3.49 18.97 -16.06
CA GLU A 68 3.17 20.36 -16.41
C GLU A 68 4.42 21.25 -16.46
N LYS A 69 5.29 21.14 -15.45
CA LYS A 69 6.55 21.90 -15.39
C LYS A 69 7.54 21.48 -16.47
N PHE A 70 7.58 20.17 -16.78
CA PHE A 70 8.45 19.63 -17.81
C PHE A 70 8.09 20.19 -19.20
N TRP A 71 6.80 20.14 -19.57
CA TRP A 71 6.34 20.66 -20.86
C TRP A 71 6.43 22.18 -21.00
N LYS A 72 6.40 22.91 -19.88
CA LYS A 72 6.62 24.37 -19.87
C LYS A 72 8.10 24.74 -19.96
N SER A 73 9.02 23.83 -19.72
CA SER A 73 10.45 24.11 -19.77
C SER A 73 10.96 24.13 -21.19
N LYS A 74 11.98 24.98 -21.45
CA LYS A 74 12.58 25.15 -22.79
C LYS A 74 13.46 23.97 -23.21
N SER A 75 14.03 23.25 -22.23
CA SER A 75 14.88 22.08 -22.46
C SER A 75 14.93 21.19 -21.24
N ALA A 76 15.21 19.90 -21.44
CA ALA A 76 15.38 18.91 -20.37
C ALA A 76 16.50 19.29 -19.40
N GLU A 77 17.57 19.91 -19.90
CA GLU A 77 18.71 20.35 -19.07
C GLU A 77 18.33 21.54 -18.18
N SER A 78 17.60 22.52 -18.72
CA SER A 78 17.09 23.66 -17.95
C SER A 78 16.12 23.18 -16.87
N PHE A 79 15.27 22.21 -17.18
CA PHE A 79 14.37 21.59 -16.22
C PHE A 79 15.13 20.87 -15.11
N TYR A 80 16.16 20.07 -15.46
CA TYR A 80 17.00 19.36 -14.52
C TYR A 80 17.66 20.28 -13.49
N ASN A 81 18.20 21.43 -13.96
CA ASN A 81 18.87 22.40 -13.10
C ASN A 81 17.90 23.10 -12.11
N ASN A 82 16.64 23.25 -12.50
CA ASN A 82 15.61 23.88 -11.68
C ASN A 82 14.76 22.89 -10.86
N LEU A 83 15.02 21.58 -11.01
CA LEU A 83 14.24 20.55 -10.33
C LEU A 83 14.59 20.49 -8.84
N PRO A 84 13.63 20.69 -7.92
CA PRO A 84 13.88 20.61 -6.50
C PRO A 84 14.35 19.21 -6.09
N ALA A 85 15.25 19.13 -5.10
CA ALA A 85 15.76 17.87 -4.57
C ALA A 85 14.72 17.20 -3.64
N ASN A 86 13.59 16.82 -4.19
CA ASN A 86 12.55 16.10 -3.42
C ASN A 86 12.78 14.59 -3.54
N LYS A 87 13.25 13.96 -2.47
CA LYS A 87 13.52 12.51 -2.43
C LYS A 87 12.25 11.65 -2.47
N ASP A 88 11.10 12.23 -2.15
CA ASP A 88 9.82 11.53 -2.05
C ASP A 88 9.05 11.46 -3.38
N ASP A 89 9.61 12.04 -4.45
CA ASP A 89 8.97 12.07 -5.75
C ASP A 89 9.68 11.10 -6.72
N PRO A 90 9.07 9.93 -7.00
CA PRO A 90 9.65 8.91 -7.87
C PRO A 90 9.96 9.43 -9.28
N MET A 91 9.08 10.26 -9.85
CA MET A 91 9.27 10.80 -11.20
C MET A 91 10.51 11.68 -11.28
N SER A 92 10.66 12.61 -10.33
CA SER A 92 11.84 13.46 -10.22
C SER A 92 13.12 12.65 -9.98
N ASN A 93 13.05 11.57 -9.19
CA ASN A 93 14.19 10.70 -8.91
C ASN A 93 14.66 9.97 -10.17
N VAL A 94 13.74 9.34 -10.91
CA VAL A 94 14.04 8.63 -12.16
C VAL A 94 14.62 9.60 -13.17
N PHE A 95 13.96 10.74 -13.37
CA PHE A 95 14.43 11.77 -14.31
C PHE A 95 15.85 12.28 -13.96
N ARG A 96 16.09 12.57 -12.69
CA ARG A 96 17.39 13.05 -12.21
C ARG A 96 18.50 12.04 -12.44
N LYS A 97 18.29 10.77 -12.04
CA LYS A 97 19.26 9.69 -12.24
C LYS A 97 19.58 9.49 -13.71
N THR A 98 18.55 9.49 -14.55
CA THR A 98 18.71 9.35 -16.00
C THR A 98 19.46 10.53 -16.60
N MET A 99 19.09 11.76 -16.22
CA MET A 99 19.72 12.97 -16.75
C MET A 99 21.19 13.11 -16.36
N GLN A 100 21.57 12.66 -15.15
CA GLN A 100 22.98 12.60 -14.75
C GLN A 100 23.83 11.73 -15.69
N VAL A 101 23.26 10.61 -16.15
CA VAL A 101 23.97 9.72 -17.08
C VAL A 101 24.04 10.33 -18.47
N VAL A 102 22.96 10.97 -18.93
CA VAL A 102 22.95 11.70 -20.23
C VAL A 102 24.04 12.78 -20.27
N LEU A 103 24.12 13.59 -19.22
CA LEU A 103 25.09 14.68 -19.12
C LEU A 103 26.54 14.18 -19.02
N LYS A 104 26.77 13.02 -18.39
CA LYS A 104 28.10 12.40 -18.29
C LYS A 104 28.51 11.64 -19.53
N SER A 105 27.58 11.27 -20.40
CA SER A 105 27.85 10.45 -21.57
C SER A 105 28.38 11.33 -22.71
N ARG A 106 29.68 11.16 -23.04
CA ARG A 106 30.35 11.88 -24.15
C ARG A 106 30.08 11.27 -25.53
N SER A 107 29.55 10.03 -25.59
CA SER A 107 29.35 9.29 -26.83
C SER A 107 27.87 9.03 -27.11
N ARG A 108 27.39 9.50 -28.27
CA ARG A 108 25.99 9.32 -28.69
C ARG A 108 25.67 7.93 -29.23
N SER A 109 26.67 7.14 -29.66
CA SER A 109 26.40 5.91 -30.43
C SER A 109 25.72 4.78 -29.66
N ASN A 110 25.85 4.72 -28.34
CA ASN A 110 25.21 3.68 -27.51
C ASN A 110 24.32 4.26 -26.39
N LEU A 111 23.92 5.53 -26.55
CA LEU A 111 23.19 6.26 -25.53
C LEU A 111 21.78 5.69 -25.35
N ASN A 112 21.10 5.39 -26.47
CA ASN A 112 19.72 4.92 -26.43
C ASN A 112 19.57 3.58 -25.67
N GLU A 113 20.44 2.61 -25.98
CA GLU A 113 20.40 1.30 -25.32
C GLU A 113 20.73 1.40 -23.82
N LYS A 114 21.76 2.20 -23.48
CA LYS A 114 22.11 2.47 -22.08
C LYS A 114 21.01 3.22 -21.32
N LEU A 115 20.34 4.16 -21.98
CA LEU A 115 19.24 4.91 -21.37
C LEU A 115 18.03 4.02 -21.10
N THR A 116 17.67 3.14 -22.02
CA THR A 116 16.55 2.20 -21.81
C THR A 116 16.81 1.31 -20.61
N GLY A 117 17.97 0.66 -20.54
CA GLY A 117 18.30 -0.21 -19.40
C GLY A 117 18.41 0.55 -18.07
N LEU A 118 18.89 1.79 -18.08
CA LEU A 118 18.95 2.63 -16.89
C LEU A 118 17.57 3.10 -16.43
N LEU A 119 16.70 3.45 -17.38
CA LEU A 119 15.32 3.82 -17.10
C LEU A 119 14.58 2.66 -16.47
N GLU A 120 14.65 1.47 -17.07
CA GLU A 120 14.03 0.25 -16.55
C GLU A 120 14.52 -0.05 -15.14
N SER A 121 15.82 -0.06 -14.89
CA SER A 121 16.40 -0.31 -13.57
C SER A 121 16.01 0.76 -12.54
N ASN A 122 15.98 2.03 -12.93
CA ASN A 122 15.56 3.11 -12.02
C ASN A 122 14.07 3.05 -11.68
N ILE A 123 13.22 2.73 -12.67
CA ILE A 123 11.79 2.54 -12.49
C ILE A 123 11.54 1.36 -11.56
N GLU A 124 12.19 0.22 -11.80
CA GLU A 124 12.08 -0.97 -10.94
C GLU A 124 12.49 -0.67 -9.49
N SER A 125 13.56 0.08 -9.29
CA SER A 125 14.01 0.51 -7.97
C SER A 125 12.96 1.35 -7.23
N GLU A 126 12.30 2.29 -7.93
CA GLU A 126 11.24 3.11 -7.34
C GLU A 126 9.98 2.29 -7.08
N ILE A 127 9.61 1.35 -7.96
CA ILE A 127 8.49 0.43 -7.76
C ILE A 127 8.73 -0.43 -6.52
N ASN A 128 9.90 -1.04 -6.38
CA ASN A 128 10.26 -1.86 -5.21
C ASN A 128 10.15 -1.07 -3.89
N PHE A 129 10.52 0.22 -3.92
CA PHE A 129 10.34 1.09 -2.76
C PHE A 129 8.86 1.34 -2.44
N LEU A 130 8.03 1.53 -3.47
CA LEU A 130 6.59 1.74 -3.32
C LEU A 130 5.86 0.47 -2.84
N GLU A 131 6.32 -0.70 -3.27
CA GLU A 131 5.75 -2.01 -2.90
C GLU A 131 6.17 -2.49 -1.51
N LYS A 132 7.07 -1.78 -0.86
CA LYS A 132 7.48 -2.11 0.50
C LYS A 132 6.25 -2.26 1.41
N ASN A 133 6.21 -3.36 2.17
CA ASN A 133 5.13 -3.78 3.07
C ASN A 133 3.92 -4.46 2.39
N PHE A 134 3.81 -4.52 1.05
CA PHE A 134 2.75 -5.31 0.43
C PHE A 134 2.90 -6.81 0.68
N SER A 135 4.13 -7.30 0.77
CA SER A 135 4.41 -8.69 1.15
C SER A 135 3.81 -9.07 2.50
N PHE A 136 3.81 -8.15 3.46
CA PHE A 136 3.19 -8.34 4.76
C PHE A 136 1.67 -8.50 4.65
N LEU A 137 1.00 -7.65 3.86
CA LEU A 137 -0.44 -7.75 3.61
C LEU A 137 -0.80 -9.07 2.92
N ALA A 138 -0.01 -9.48 1.92
CA ALA A 138 -0.21 -10.75 1.23
C ALA A 138 -0.05 -11.95 2.18
N THR A 139 0.95 -11.91 3.06
CA THR A 139 1.17 -12.95 4.07
C THR A 139 0.00 -13.04 5.05
N ILE A 140 -0.46 -11.91 5.60
CA ILE A 140 -1.62 -11.90 6.49
C ILE A 140 -2.87 -12.42 5.77
N GLY A 141 -3.12 -11.95 4.54
CA GLY A 141 -4.27 -12.37 3.76
C GLY A 141 -4.32 -13.89 3.52
N SER A 142 -3.17 -14.51 3.30
CA SER A 142 -3.06 -15.96 3.09
C SER A 142 -3.07 -16.77 4.38
N THR A 143 -2.53 -16.25 5.49
CA THR A 143 -2.38 -16.99 6.74
C THR A 143 -3.54 -16.78 7.71
N ALA A 144 -4.25 -15.66 7.67
CA ALA A 144 -5.34 -15.35 8.60
C ALA A 144 -6.46 -16.41 8.65
N PRO A 145 -6.91 -17.01 7.52
CA PRO A 145 -7.90 -18.08 7.55
C PRO A 145 -7.42 -19.32 8.32
N PHE A 146 -6.14 -19.66 8.19
CA PHE A 146 -5.54 -20.81 8.88
C PHE A 146 -5.38 -20.55 10.38
N ILE A 147 -5.00 -19.33 10.76
CA ILE A 147 -4.90 -18.92 12.17
C ILE A 147 -6.29 -18.94 12.82
N GLY A 148 -7.33 -18.52 12.09
CA GLY A 148 -8.72 -18.54 12.60
C GLY A 148 -9.33 -19.93 12.71
N LEU A 149 -8.74 -20.95 12.05
CA LEU A 149 -9.22 -22.33 12.12
C LEU A 149 -8.69 -23.07 13.36
N PHE A 150 -7.60 -22.64 13.92
CA PHE A 150 -7.05 -23.16 15.19
C PHE A 150 -7.75 -22.55 16.40
#